data_9f02868ba31933a33c608892e45120f4
#
_entry.id   9f02868ba31933a33c608892e45120f4
#
_cell.length_a   1.000
_cell.length_b   1.000
_cell.length_c   1.000
_cell.angle_alpha   90.00
_cell.angle_beta   90.00
_cell.angle_gamma   90.00
#
_symmetry.space_group_name_H-M   'P 1'
#
loop_
_entity.id
_entity.type
_entity.pdbx_description
1 polymer ?
#
loop_
_entity_poly.entity_id
_entity_poly.type
_entity_poly.pdbx_seq_one_letter_code
_entity_poly.pdbx_strand_id
1 'polypeptide(L)'
;VDAGRGWWGKLYDESRRRKVIGESADPDAVNRAVKEDGWNEYRIRAEGARIRSWINDLPALDYTEAEINIPQDGHIGLQVHGGGKTLVQVKDVTIEILPPTPKAPTWEKVGRPKGNKKNGGAKASAVVKAEGK
;
A
#
# COMPACT_ATOMS: atom_id res chain seq x y z
N VAL A 1 -0.30 1.68 -3.85
CA VAL A 1 -0.26 0.26 -4.24
C VAL A 1 -1.22 0.07 -5.39
N ASP A 2 -0.79 -0.58 -6.45
CA ASP A 2 -1.50 -0.65 -7.72
C ASP A 2 -2.26 -1.96 -7.91
N ALA A 3 -3.30 -1.89 -8.75
CA ALA A 3 -4.10 -2.99 -9.22
C ALA A 3 -4.27 -2.89 -10.73
N GLY A 4 -4.27 -4.02 -11.40
CA GLY A 4 -4.36 -4.11 -12.86
C GLY A 4 -3.35 -5.12 -13.41
N ARG A 5 -3.53 -5.55 -14.66
CA ARG A 5 -2.69 -6.60 -15.25
C ARG A 5 -1.21 -6.21 -15.20
N GLY A 6 -0.40 -7.01 -14.50
CA GLY A 6 1.02 -6.78 -14.29
C GLY A 6 1.37 -5.68 -13.27
N TRP A 7 0.36 -5.06 -12.61
CA TRP A 7 0.56 -4.02 -11.61
C TRP A 7 0.13 -4.43 -10.19
N TRP A 8 -0.56 -5.55 -10.06
CA TRP A 8 -1.03 -6.00 -8.77
C TRP A 8 0.08 -6.08 -7.71
N GLY A 9 -0.15 -5.43 -6.59
CA GLY A 9 0.76 -5.44 -5.45
C GLY A 9 1.99 -4.54 -5.56
N LYS A 10 2.24 -3.89 -6.70
CA LYS A 10 3.35 -2.95 -6.84
C LYS A 10 3.11 -1.69 -6.03
N LEU A 11 4.17 -1.12 -5.53
CA LEU A 11 4.19 0.19 -4.86
C LEU A 11 4.86 1.19 -5.79
N TYR A 12 4.05 2.09 -6.34
CA TYR A 12 4.51 3.15 -7.23
C TYR A 12 4.51 4.49 -6.51
N ASP A 13 5.58 5.25 -6.64
CA ASP A 13 5.67 6.62 -6.14
C ASP A 13 5.34 7.61 -7.27
N GLU A 14 4.06 7.99 -7.36
CA GLU A 14 3.51 8.78 -8.47
C GLU A 14 4.11 10.19 -8.57
N SER A 15 4.18 10.88 -7.45
CA SER A 15 4.40 12.33 -7.46
C SER A 15 5.86 12.73 -7.29
N ARG A 16 6.69 11.91 -6.69
CA ARG A 16 8.07 12.23 -6.34
C ARG A 16 9.07 11.52 -7.21
N ARG A 17 9.18 10.20 -7.01
CA ARG A 17 10.19 9.39 -7.68
C ARG A 17 9.74 8.89 -9.04
N ARG A 18 8.44 8.87 -9.30
CA ARG A 18 7.80 8.42 -10.56
C ARG A 18 8.31 7.06 -11.02
N LYS A 19 8.39 6.12 -10.09
CA LYS A 19 8.87 4.76 -10.34
C LYS A 19 8.26 3.78 -9.36
N VAL A 20 8.29 2.50 -9.73
CA VAL A 20 8.04 1.39 -8.81
C VAL A 20 9.16 1.39 -7.77
N ILE A 21 8.79 1.44 -6.51
CA ILE A 21 9.72 1.44 -5.36
C ILE A 21 9.65 0.14 -4.55
N GLY A 22 8.65 -0.69 -4.83
CA GLY A 22 8.53 -2.01 -4.23
C GLY A 22 7.60 -2.90 -5.04
N GLU A 23 7.92 -4.19 -5.09
CA GLU A 23 7.12 -5.23 -5.74
C GLU A 23 7.31 -6.57 -5.03
N SER A 24 6.51 -7.54 -5.41
CA SER A 24 6.63 -8.92 -4.89
C SER A 24 7.97 -9.54 -5.27
N ALA A 25 8.46 -10.41 -4.40
CA ALA A 25 9.58 -11.30 -4.73
C ALA A 25 9.21 -12.34 -5.82
N ASP A 26 7.90 -12.65 -5.96
CA ASP A 26 7.35 -13.49 -7.03
C ASP A 26 6.13 -12.79 -7.66
N PRO A 27 6.35 -11.89 -8.63
CA PRO A 27 5.27 -11.19 -9.31
C PRO A 27 4.35 -12.12 -10.10
N ASP A 28 4.88 -13.22 -10.61
CA ASP A 28 4.09 -14.19 -11.37
C ASP A 28 3.13 -14.96 -10.46
N ALA A 29 3.52 -15.30 -9.25
CA ALA A 29 2.62 -15.89 -8.27
C ALA A 29 1.48 -14.93 -7.92
N VAL A 30 1.78 -13.63 -7.75
CA VAL A 30 0.76 -12.60 -7.50
C VAL A 30 -0.22 -12.54 -8.69
N ASN A 31 0.27 -12.48 -9.92
CA ASN A 31 -0.57 -12.42 -11.11
C ASN A 31 -1.46 -13.68 -11.24
N ARG A 32 -0.94 -14.86 -10.93
CA ARG A 32 -1.73 -16.11 -10.93
C ARG A 32 -2.80 -16.14 -9.84
N ALA A 33 -2.58 -15.50 -8.72
CA ALA A 33 -3.54 -15.44 -7.61
C ALA A 33 -4.70 -14.48 -7.88
N VAL A 34 -4.57 -13.57 -8.83
CA VAL A 34 -5.60 -12.60 -9.21
C VAL A 34 -6.71 -13.30 -9.99
N LYS A 35 -7.95 -13.05 -9.58
CA LYS A 35 -9.16 -13.47 -10.28
C LYS A 35 -9.53 -12.38 -11.29
N GLU A 36 -9.48 -12.70 -12.59
CA GLU A 36 -9.77 -11.71 -13.65
C GLU A 36 -11.25 -11.29 -13.64
N ASP A 37 -12.16 -12.25 -13.42
CA ASP A 37 -13.61 -12.03 -13.44
C ASP A 37 -14.22 -12.17 -12.04
N GLY A 38 -13.58 -11.63 -11.02
CA GLY A 38 -14.08 -11.78 -9.67
C GLY A 38 -13.51 -10.80 -8.67
N TRP A 39 -14.06 -10.84 -7.46
CA TRP A 39 -13.58 -10.02 -6.38
C TRP A 39 -12.22 -10.51 -5.88
N ASN A 40 -11.27 -9.59 -5.82
CA ASN A 40 -9.97 -9.80 -5.22
C ASN A 40 -9.90 -9.07 -3.88
N GLU A 41 -9.44 -9.76 -2.86
CA GLU A 41 -9.14 -9.12 -1.58
C GLU A 41 -7.76 -8.44 -1.67
N TYR A 42 -7.73 -7.19 -1.29
CA TYR A 42 -6.49 -6.43 -1.20
C TYR A 42 -6.31 -5.91 0.22
N ARG A 43 -5.40 -6.49 0.96
CA ARG A 43 -5.07 -6.08 2.32
C ARG A 43 -3.76 -5.32 2.34
N ILE A 44 -3.77 -4.16 2.97
CA ILE A 44 -2.59 -3.31 3.16
C ILE A 44 -2.39 -3.07 4.65
N ARG A 45 -1.17 -3.25 5.12
CA ARG A 45 -0.79 -2.96 6.50
C ARG A 45 0.41 -2.01 6.52
N ALA A 46 0.20 -0.84 7.12
CA ALA A 46 1.24 0.17 7.30
C ALA A 46 1.60 0.30 8.78
N GLU A 47 2.87 0.12 9.10
CA GLU A 47 3.40 0.19 10.46
C GLU A 47 4.69 1.02 10.48
N GLY A 48 4.61 2.26 10.90
CA GLY A 48 5.73 3.18 10.78
C GLY A 48 6.14 3.34 9.31
N ALA A 49 7.40 3.13 8.99
CA ALA A 49 7.93 3.22 7.64
C ALA A 49 7.71 1.94 6.79
N ARG A 50 7.17 0.87 7.36
CA ARG A 50 6.97 -0.41 6.66
C ARG A 50 5.55 -0.54 6.11
N ILE A 51 5.44 -0.90 4.83
CA ILE A 51 4.20 -1.20 4.15
C ILE A 51 4.26 -2.65 3.66
N ARG A 52 3.23 -3.43 3.99
CA ARG A 52 3.03 -4.79 3.50
C ARG A 52 1.67 -4.90 2.84
N SER A 53 1.58 -5.69 1.78
CA SER A 53 0.29 -6.00 1.18
C SER A 53 0.15 -7.47 0.83
N TRP A 54 -1.11 -7.87 0.69
CA TRP A 54 -1.52 -9.21 0.28
C TRP A 54 -2.63 -9.10 -0.75
N ILE A 55 -2.59 -9.97 -1.74
CA ILE A 55 -3.64 -10.18 -2.72
C ILE A 55 -4.17 -11.59 -2.54
N ASN A 56 -5.47 -11.75 -2.21
CA ASN A 56 -6.08 -13.05 -1.95
C ASN A 56 -5.24 -13.89 -0.98
N ASP A 57 -4.81 -13.27 0.14
CA ASP A 57 -3.93 -13.81 1.17
C ASP A 57 -2.48 -14.10 0.74
N LEU A 58 -2.14 -13.99 -0.54
CA LEU A 58 -0.76 -14.14 -1.00
C LEU A 58 0.04 -12.86 -0.69
N PRO A 59 1.22 -12.94 -0.03
CA PRO A 59 2.09 -11.80 0.16
C PRO A 59 2.51 -11.17 -1.17
N ALA A 60 2.22 -9.88 -1.36
CA ALA A 60 2.46 -9.16 -2.60
C ALA A 60 3.48 -8.03 -2.46
N LEU A 61 3.70 -7.53 -1.25
CA LEU A 61 4.65 -6.45 -0.98
C LEU A 61 5.16 -6.53 0.45
N ASP A 62 6.45 -6.27 0.61
CA ASP A 62 7.08 -5.96 1.90
C ASP A 62 8.13 -4.87 1.66
N TYR A 63 7.77 -3.64 1.95
CA TYR A 63 8.60 -2.48 1.69
C TYR A 63 8.81 -1.67 2.96
N THR A 64 10.03 -1.19 3.18
CA THR A 64 10.34 -0.24 4.24
C THR A 64 10.94 1.02 3.61
N GLU A 65 10.28 2.17 3.84
CA GLU A 65 10.78 3.46 3.37
C GLU A 65 12.06 3.84 4.09
N ALA A 66 13.13 3.98 3.33
CA ALA A 66 14.46 4.34 3.84
C ALA A 66 14.76 5.85 3.76
N GLU A 67 14.01 6.57 2.93
CA GLU A 67 14.22 8.01 2.77
C GLU A 67 13.56 8.79 3.90
N ILE A 68 14.36 9.50 4.67
CA ILE A 68 13.93 10.19 5.90
C ILE A 68 13.03 11.41 5.65
N ASN A 69 13.04 11.95 4.43
CA ASN A 69 12.27 13.15 4.06
C ASN A 69 10.86 12.82 3.50
N ILE A 70 10.51 11.54 3.45
CA ILE A 70 9.20 11.12 2.95
C ILE A 70 8.16 11.26 4.06
N PRO A 71 7.10 12.06 3.90
CA PRO A 71 6.00 12.15 4.86
C PRO A 71 5.35 10.78 5.09
N GLN A 72 5.00 10.51 6.36
CA GLN A 72 4.33 9.27 6.78
C GLN A 72 2.86 9.52 7.17
N ASP A 73 2.37 10.69 6.90
CA ASP A 73 1.00 11.14 7.10
C ASP A 73 0.41 11.57 5.76
N GLY A 74 -0.89 11.38 5.60
CA GLY A 74 -1.59 11.71 4.37
C GLY A 74 -3.01 11.15 4.36
N HIS A 75 -3.64 11.20 3.21
CA HIS A 75 -4.97 10.66 2.99
C HIS A 75 -4.90 9.29 2.34
N ILE A 76 -5.86 8.43 2.69
CA ILE A 76 -6.12 7.19 1.97
C ILE A 76 -7.12 7.52 0.88
N GLY A 77 -6.82 7.14 -0.35
CA GLY A 77 -7.69 7.36 -1.50
C GLY A 77 -7.70 6.17 -2.45
N LEU A 78 -8.77 6.09 -3.23
CA LEU A 78 -8.89 5.16 -4.33
C LEU A 78 -8.71 5.95 -5.62
N GLN A 79 -7.73 5.56 -6.42
CA GLN A 79 -7.42 6.25 -7.66
C GLN A 79 -7.92 5.45 -8.86
N VAL A 80 -8.51 6.16 -9.81
CA VAL A 80 -8.75 5.64 -11.17
C VAL A 80 -7.80 6.38 -12.10
N HIS A 81 -6.87 5.62 -12.69
CA HIS A 81 -5.88 6.19 -13.60
C HIS A 81 -6.54 6.58 -14.93
N GLY A 82 -6.15 7.75 -15.45
CA GLY A 82 -6.60 8.22 -16.76
C GLY A 82 -5.96 7.45 -17.92
N GLY A 83 -6.48 7.67 -19.14
CA GLY A 83 -5.88 7.14 -20.38
C GLY A 83 -6.67 6.03 -21.09
N GLY A 84 -7.88 5.72 -20.66
CA GLY A 84 -8.75 4.74 -21.29
C GLY A 84 -10.12 4.64 -20.63
N LYS A 85 -10.95 3.72 -21.12
CA LYS A 85 -12.18 3.35 -20.42
C LYS A 85 -11.81 2.40 -19.29
N THR A 86 -11.70 2.91 -18.08
CA THR A 86 -11.37 2.14 -16.88
C THR A 86 -12.55 2.15 -15.94
N LEU A 87 -13.01 1.00 -15.50
CA LEU A 87 -13.97 0.83 -14.43
C LEU A 87 -13.26 0.15 -13.26
N VAL A 88 -13.27 0.80 -12.12
CA VAL A 88 -12.81 0.23 -10.84
C VAL A 88 -14.00 0.10 -9.92
N GLN A 89 -14.25 -1.09 -9.43
CA GLN A 89 -15.30 -1.35 -8.45
C GLN A 89 -14.64 -1.76 -7.13
N VAL A 90 -15.15 -1.18 -6.06
CA VAL A 90 -14.62 -1.43 -4.71
C VAL A 90 -15.78 -1.66 -3.76
N LYS A 91 -15.66 -2.64 -2.88
CA LYS A 91 -16.63 -2.92 -1.83
C LYS A 91 -15.95 -3.33 -0.53
N ASP A 92 -16.72 -3.35 0.53
CA ASP A 92 -16.28 -3.82 1.86
C ASP A 92 -14.98 -3.15 2.33
N VAL A 93 -14.85 -1.84 2.07
CA VAL A 93 -13.67 -1.07 2.51
C VAL A 93 -13.72 -0.91 4.02
N THR A 94 -12.69 -1.39 4.68
CA THR A 94 -12.54 -1.26 6.14
C THR A 94 -11.17 -0.67 6.48
N ILE A 95 -11.12 0.10 7.56
CA ILE A 95 -9.88 0.65 8.11
C ILE A 95 -9.81 0.27 9.58
N GLU A 96 -8.74 -0.40 9.96
CA GLU A 96 -8.43 -0.72 11.35
C GLU A 96 -7.25 0.11 11.84
N ILE A 97 -7.44 0.83 12.93
CA ILE A 97 -6.35 1.55 13.59
C ILE A 97 -5.67 0.58 14.54
N LEU A 98 -4.44 0.21 14.20
CA LEU A 98 -3.66 -0.73 14.98
C LEU A 98 -3.07 -0.05 16.22
N PRO A 99 -2.97 -0.76 17.36
CA PRO A 99 -2.21 -0.28 18.49
C PRO A 99 -0.73 -0.11 18.10
N PRO A 100 0.03 0.73 18.82
CA PRO A 100 1.46 0.89 18.58
C PRO A 100 2.18 -0.46 18.58
N THR A 101 2.91 -0.75 17.52
CA THR A 101 3.70 -1.98 17.41
C THR A 101 5.13 -1.70 17.89
N PRO A 102 5.57 -2.25 19.02
CA PRO A 102 6.87 -1.90 19.62
C PRO A 102 8.09 -2.17 18.74
N LYS A 103 7.95 -3.13 17.81
CA LYS A 103 9.02 -3.53 16.88
C LYS A 103 8.84 -2.99 15.46
N ALA A 104 7.77 -2.24 15.20
CA ALA A 104 7.60 -1.63 13.88
C ALA A 104 8.75 -0.67 13.59
N PRO A 105 9.30 -0.65 12.38
CA PRO A 105 10.24 0.37 11.98
C PRO A 105 9.53 1.74 12.05
N THR A 106 10.06 2.61 12.89
CA THR A 106 9.56 3.98 13.06
C THR A 106 10.56 4.94 12.44
N TRP A 107 10.13 6.16 12.19
CA TRP A 107 11.01 7.20 11.70
C TRP A 107 12.22 7.44 12.60
N GLU A 108 12.07 7.33 13.89
CA GLU A 108 13.19 7.47 14.83
C GLU A 108 14.24 6.38 14.60
N LYS A 109 13.81 5.16 14.25
CA LYS A 109 14.71 4.03 13.98
C LYS A 109 15.34 4.08 12.60
N VAL A 110 14.65 4.65 11.62
CA VAL A 110 15.17 4.80 10.25
C VAL A 110 15.75 6.18 9.98
N GLY A 111 15.85 7.04 11.00
CA GLY A 111 16.56 8.31 10.94
C GLY A 111 15.72 9.51 10.49
N ARG A 112 14.46 9.57 10.89
CA ARG A 112 13.63 10.76 10.64
C ARG A 112 14.30 12.04 11.15
N PRO A 113 14.41 13.10 10.34
CA PRO A 113 14.84 14.40 10.85
C PRO A 113 13.84 14.87 11.92
N LYS A 114 14.34 15.47 12.99
CA LYS A 114 13.50 16.11 14.01
C LYS A 114 12.79 17.33 13.39
N GLY A 115 11.76 17.09 12.61
CA GLY A 115 10.86 18.10 12.07
C GLY A 115 9.68 18.27 12.98
N ASN A 116 9.35 19.49 13.31
CA ASN A 116 8.28 20.00 14.16
C ASN A 116 7.24 18.98 14.68
N LYS A 117 7.17 18.89 16.03
CA LYS A 117 6.08 18.28 16.75
C LYS A 117 4.75 18.95 16.39
N LYS A 118 3.99 18.37 15.47
CA LYS A 118 2.53 18.57 15.40
C LYS A 118 1.88 17.26 14.99
N ASN A 119 1.08 16.77 15.91
CA ASN A 119 0.08 15.70 15.84
C ASN A 119 0.59 14.26 15.59
N GLY A 120 0.50 13.45 16.63
CA GLY A 120 0.58 12.01 16.55
C GLY A 120 -0.51 11.46 15.65
N GLY A 121 -0.16 11.13 14.42
CA GLY A 121 -1.03 10.44 13.48
C GLY A 121 -1.26 9.00 13.94
N ALA A 122 -2.52 8.60 14.02
CA ALA A 122 -2.89 7.22 14.24
C ALA A 122 -2.35 6.36 13.09
N LYS A 123 -1.77 5.21 13.44
CA LYS A 123 -1.34 4.22 12.45
C LYS A 123 -2.57 3.47 11.96
N ALA A 124 -2.89 3.57 10.70
CA ALA A 124 -4.03 2.88 10.10
C ALA A 124 -3.59 1.63 9.33
N SER A 125 -4.36 0.56 9.47
CA SER A 125 -4.37 -0.56 8.53
C SER A 125 -5.64 -0.47 7.70
N ALA A 126 -5.51 -0.58 6.40
CA ALA A 126 -6.66 -0.56 5.50
C ALA A 126 -6.79 -1.92 4.81
N VAL A 127 -8.02 -2.45 4.78
CA VAL A 127 -8.37 -3.58 3.94
C VAL A 127 -9.28 -3.06 2.84
N VAL A 128 -8.87 -3.25 1.61
CA VAL A 128 -9.61 -2.84 0.41
C VAL A 128 -9.90 -4.10 -0.41
N LYS A 129 -11.17 -4.35 -0.71
CA LYS A 129 -11.57 -5.38 -1.67
C LYS A 129 -11.90 -4.71 -2.99
N ALA A 130 -11.20 -5.08 -4.05
CA ALA A 130 -11.36 -4.49 -5.36
C ALA A 130 -11.68 -5.55 -6.42
N GLU A 131 -12.60 -5.23 -7.32
CA GLU A 131 -12.89 -5.98 -8.53
C GLU A 131 -12.39 -5.17 -9.73
N GLY A 132 -11.61 -5.80 -10.61
CA GLY A 132 -11.19 -5.21 -11.87
C GLY A 132 -11.90 -5.89 -13.04
N LYS A 133 -12.44 -5.13 -13.96
CA LYS A 133 -12.92 -5.57 -15.28
C LYS A 133 -11.97 -5.10 -16.34
#